data_8a9e161c9282df8a1ba5ad0d9ef93c40
#
_entry.id   8a9e161c9282df8a1ba5ad0d9ef93c40
#
_cell.length_a   1.000
_cell.length_b   1.000
_cell.length_c   1.000
_cell.angle_alpha   90.00
_cell.angle_beta   90.00
_cell.angle_gamma   90.00
#
_symmetry.space_group_name_H-M   'P 1'
#
loop_
_entity.id
_entity.type
_entity.pdbx_description
1 polymer ?
#
loop_
_entity_poly.entity_id
_entity_poly.type
_entity_poly.pdbx_seq_one_letter_code
_entity_poly.pdbx_strand_id
1 'polypeptide(L)'
;MRIKLFTFFFLAFLGNISAQEIALLQYGGGGDWYANPTALPNLVKYCNQNINTAIKEKPQTVTPGSVDIFDFPFVHMTGHGNVFFSAEEAQNLRNYLMSGGFLYIDDNYGMDEYIRKEIDKIFPNKELKELPANFPMFSYVYKFAQGMPKIHEHDGGRPQAFGIFVEDRLVLLYTFETDLFFFFF
;
A
#
# COMPACT_ATOMS: atom_id res chain seq x y z
N MET A 1 -62.86 13.79 7.95
CA MET A 1 -61.62 13.58 7.18
C MET A 1 -60.46 13.41 8.17
N ARG A 2 -60.01 12.16 8.40
CA ARG A 2 -58.97 11.86 9.40
C ARG A 2 -57.63 11.85 8.71
N ILE A 3 -56.77 12.83 9.01
CA ILE A 3 -55.40 12.91 8.53
C ILE A 3 -54.58 11.92 9.35
N LYS A 4 -54.05 10.86 8.68
CA LYS A 4 -53.10 9.95 9.28
C LYS A 4 -51.71 10.58 9.16
N LEU A 5 -51.15 11.01 10.30
CA LEU A 5 -49.80 11.50 10.43
C LEU A 5 -48.83 10.29 10.31
N PHE A 6 -48.12 10.19 9.21
CA PHE A 6 -47.09 9.18 9.00
C PHE A 6 -45.77 9.71 9.59
N THR A 7 -45.42 9.28 10.79
CA THR A 7 -44.12 9.62 11.41
C THR A 7 -43.04 8.79 10.75
N PHE A 8 -42.23 9.42 9.93
CA PHE A 8 -41.03 8.81 9.29
C PHE A 8 -39.91 8.76 10.33
N PHE A 9 -39.65 7.57 10.86
CA PHE A 9 -38.51 7.34 11.76
C PHE A 9 -37.23 7.24 10.93
N PHE A 10 -36.47 8.32 10.86
CA PHE A 10 -35.15 8.35 10.26
C PHE A 10 -34.16 7.72 11.26
N LEU A 11 -33.89 6.41 11.13
CA LEU A 11 -32.79 5.75 11.84
C LEU A 11 -31.50 6.27 11.28
N ALA A 12 -30.88 7.26 11.94
CA ALA A 12 -29.50 7.65 11.66
C ALA A 12 -28.60 6.48 12.08
N PHE A 13 -28.14 5.71 11.12
CA PHE A 13 -27.05 4.74 11.32
C PHE A 13 -25.79 5.56 11.59
N LEU A 14 -25.51 5.84 12.85
CA LEU A 14 -24.19 6.30 13.30
C LEU A 14 -23.23 5.11 13.17
N GLY A 15 -22.78 4.84 11.96
CA GLY A 15 -21.67 3.94 11.75
C GLY A 15 -20.49 4.48 12.54
N ASN A 16 -19.96 3.69 13.49
CA ASN A 16 -18.67 3.99 14.10
C ASN A 16 -17.65 4.07 12.99
N ILE A 17 -17.22 5.28 12.63
CA ILE A 17 -16.07 5.49 11.77
C ILE A 17 -14.85 5.10 12.62
N SER A 18 -14.51 3.82 12.59
CA SER A 18 -13.23 3.38 13.15
C SER A 18 -12.12 4.06 12.35
N ALA A 19 -11.17 4.67 13.05
CA ALA A 19 -9.98 5.21 12.40
C ALA A 19 -9.28 4.08 11.64
N GLN A 20 -8.96 4.33 10.38
CA GLN A 20 -8.22 3.36 9.56
C GLN A 20 -6.84 3.12 10.16
N GLU A 21 -6.37 1.89 10.10
CA GLU A 21 -5.02 1.52 10.51
C GLU A 21 -4.22 1.14 9.27
N ILE A 22 -2.91 1.44 9.31
CA ILE A 22 -1.95 1.02 8.30
C ILE A 22 -0.84 0.24 8.96
N ALA A 23 -0.21 -0.67 8.24
CA ALA A 23 0.86 -1.49 8.79
C ALA A 23 2.12 -1.50 7.92
N LEU A 24 3.25 -1.75 8.58
CA LEU A 24 4.52 -2.08 7.96
C LEU A 24 4.64 -3.61 7.86
N LEU A 25 5.02 -4.12 6.69
CA LEU A 25 5.22 -5.55 6.47
C LEU A 25 6.61 -5.99 6.95
N GLN A 26 6.64 -6.84 7.96
CA GLN A 26 7.86 -7.53 8.39
C GLN A 26 8.02 -8.83 7.59
N TYR A 27 8.85 -8.77 6.55
CA TYR A 27 9.12 -9.91 5.67
C TYR A 27 10.40 -10.66 6.05
N GLY A 28 10.55 -11.88 5.54
CA GLY A 28 11.74 -12.71 5.68
C GLY A 28 12.76 -12.49 4.56
N GLY A 29 13.91 -13.22 4.63
CA GLY A 29 14.94 -13.20 3.59
C GLY A 29 16.20 -12.41 3.93
N GLY A 30 16.19 -11.63 5.02
CA GLY A 30 17.37 -10.91 5.50
C GLY A 30 17.49 -9.46 5.01
N GLY A 31 16.52 -8.97 4.22
CA GLY A 31 16.41 -7.54 3.93
C GLY A 31 15.96 -6.74 5.14
N ASP A 32 16.21 -5.45 5.11
CA ASP A 32 15.98 -4.54 6.23
C ASP A 32 14.56 -3.91 6.20
N TRP A 33 13.53 -4.74 6.33
CA TRP A 33 12.12 -4.34 6.36
C TRP A 33 11.82 -3.15 7.31
N TYR A 34 12.70 -2.89 8.26
CA TYR A 34 12.63 -1.82 9.26
C TYR A 34 13.32 -0.52 8.79
N ALA A 35 13.79 -0.47 7.56
CA ALA A 35 14.33 0.76 6.97
C ALA A 35 13.28 1.88 7.00
N ASN A 36 13.73 3.13 7.06
CA ASN A 36 12.87 4.32 7.05
C ASN A 36 11.81 4.35 8.17
N PRO A 37 12.20 4.22 9.46
CA PRO A 37 11.25 4.04 10.57
C PRO A 37 10.29 5.21 10.76
N THR A 38 10.59 6.37 10.21
CA THR A 38 9.75 7.58 10.28
C THR A 38 8.82 7.72 9.08
N ALA A 39 8.98 6.93 8.03
CA ALA A 39 8.24 7.04 6.77
C ALA A 39 6.71 6.95 6.98
N LEU A 40 6.23 5.84 7.53
CA LEU A 40 4.80 5.67 7.80
C LEU A 40 4.22 6.66 8.83
N PRO A 41 4.87 6.94 9.97
CA PRO A 41 4.42 7.98 10.89
C PRO A 41 4.27 9.35 10.22
N ASN A 42 5.23 9.74 9.39
CA ASN A 42 5.17 11.00 8.65
C ASN A 42 4.06 10.99 7.59
N LEU A 43 3.88 9.89 6.86
CA LEU A 43 2.77 9.73 5.92
C LEU A 43 1.42 9.90 6.61
N VAL A 44 1.20 9.21 7.74
CA VAL A 44 -0.04 9.32 8.52
C VAL A 44 -0.30 10.77 8.95
N LYS A 45 0.70 11.40 9.54
CA LYS A 45 0.62 12.81 9.96
C LYS A 45 0.27 13.71 8.79
N TYR A 46 0.94 13.53 7.66
CA TYR A 46 0.70 14.31 6.46
C TYR A 46 -0.73 14.13 5.94
N CYS A 47 -1.20 12.89 5.80
CA CYS A 47 -2.55 12.57 5.34
C CYS A 47 -3.62 13.17 6.26
N ASN A 48 -3.48 13.02 7.57
CA ASN A 48 -4.43 13.56 8.53
C ASN A 48 -4.49 15.08 8.51
N GLN A 49 -3.37 15.76 8.28
CA GLN A 49 -3.30 17.22 8.25
C GLN A 49 -3.72 17.85 6.93
N ASN A 50 -3.47 17.18 5.80
CA ASN A 50 -3.57 17.82 4.47
C ASN A 50 -4.71 17.29 3.59
N ILE A 51 -5.16 16.05 3.82
CA ILE A 51 -6.23 15.43 3.01
C ILE A 51 -7.40 14.90 3.86
N ASN A 52 -7.51 15.36 5.11
CA ASN A 52 -8.63 15.07 6.01
C ASN A 52 -8.87 13.57 6.25
N THR A 53 -7.83 12.78 6.36
CA THR A 53 -7.95 11.39 6.80
C THR A 53 -8.02 11.29 8.32
N ALA A 54 -8.46 10.14 8.83
CA ALA A 54 -8.49 9.82 10.25
C ALA A 54 -7.72 8.49 10.48
N ILE A 55 -6.48 8.44 10.03
CA ILE A 55 -5.62 7.27 10.19
C ILE A 55 -5.02 7.29 11.59
N LYS A 56 -4.93 6.14 12.26
CA LYS A 56 -4.25 6.04 13.56
C LYS A 56 -2.79 6.46 13.44
N GLU A 57 -2.33 7.33 14.33
CA GLU A 57 -1.01 7.95 14.25
C GLU A 57 0.17 6.96 14.35
N LYS A 58 -0.05 5.83 15.03
CA LYS A 58 0.98 4.81 15.21
C LYS A 58 0.72 3.61 14.30
N PRO A 59 1.45 3.48 13.19
CA PRO A 59 1.41 2.28 12.36
C PRO A 59 1.76 1.02 13.15
N GLN A 60 1.16 -0.09 12.77
CA GLN A 60 1.45 -1.40 13.32
C GLN A 60 2.48 -2.12 12.47
N THR A 61 3.01 -3.24 12.98
CA THR A 61 3.85 -4.16 12.19
C THR A 61 3.12 -5.49 12.06
N VAL A 62 3.11 -6.05 10.85
CA VAL A 62 2.43 -7.32 10.55
C VAL A 62 3.33 -8.21 9.70
N THR A 63 3.22 -9.52 9.88
CA THR A 63 3.94 -10.50 9.05
C THR A 63 3.07 -10.99 7.89
N PRO A 64 3.68 -11.43 6.76
CA PRO A 64 2.94 -11.91 5.58
C PRO A 64 2.00 -13.08 5.88
N GLY A 65 2.35 -13.93 6.84
CA GLY A 65 1.57 -15.12 7.23
C GLY A 65 0.53 -14.86 8.32
N SER A 66 0.49 -13.66 8.93
CA SER A 66 -0.47 -13.37 10.01
C SER A 66 -1.88 -13.18 9.47
N VAL A 67 -2.87 -13.67 10.22
CA VAL A 67 -4.27 -13.34 9.98
C VAL A 67 -4.56 -11.86 10.26
N ASP A 68 -3.80 -11.23 11.13
CA ASP A 68 -3.98 -9.81 11.49
C ASP A 68 -3.78 -8.86 10.31
N ILE A 69 -3.13 -9.32 9.22
CA ILE A 69 -2.95 -8.50 8.01
C ILE A 69 -4.29 -8.02 7.42
N PHE A 70 -5.36 -8.78 7.63
CA PHE A 70 -6.71 -8.45 7.13
C PHE A 70 -7.37 -7.26 7.85
N ASP A 71 -6.83 -6.85 8.99
CA ASP A 71 -7.29 -5.67 9.71
C ASP A 71 -6.77 -4.35 9.10
N PHE A 72 -5.79 -4.43 8.20
CA PHE A 72 -5.13 -3.27 7.59
C PHE A 72 -5.52 -3.11 6.12
N PRO A 73 -6.29 -2.07 5.75
CA PRO A 73 -6.63 -1.83 4.34
C PRO A 73 -5.41 -1.46 3.48
N PHE A 74 -4.35 -0.96 4.11
CA PHE A 74 -3.10 -0.58 3.48
C PHE A 74 -1.92 -1.14 4.26
N VAL A 75 -1.07 -1.89 3.57
CA VAL A 75 0.19 -2.42 4.10
C VAL A 75 1.34 -1.87 3.27
N HIS A 76 2.34 -1.33 3.94
CA HIS A 76 3.58 -0.82 3.34
C HIS A 76 4.71 -1.81 3.55
N MET A 77 5.50 -2.00 2.51
CA MET A 77 6.72 -2.78 2.52
C MET A 77 7.85 -1.94 1.97
N THR A 78 8.98 -1.89 2.65
CA THR A 78 10.16 -1.13 2.22
C THR A 78 11.43 -1.87 2.62
N GLY A 79 12.56 -1.47 2.08
CA GLY A 79 13.88 -1.95 2.48
C GLY A 79 14.84 -2.15 1.32
N HIS A 80 15.96 -2.81 1.63
CA HIS A 80 17.03 -3.14 0.72
C HIS A 80 17.22 -4.66 0.64
N GLY A 81 17.66 -5.14 -0.52
CA GLY A 81 18.14 -6.50 -0.71
C GLY A 81 17.07 -7.58 -0.63
N ASN A 82 17.42 -8.71 -0.03
CA ASN A 82 16.69 -9.96 -0.21
C ASN A 82 15.33 -9.99 0.51
N VAL A 83 14.32 -10.43 -0.25
CA VAL A 83 12.96 -10.70 0.22
C VAL A 83 12.65 -12.16 -0.01
N PHE A 84 11.96 -12.78 0.94
CA PHE A 84 11.49 -14.15 0.82
C PHE A 84 10.12 -14.32 1.48
N PHE A 85 9.20 -14.94 0.76
CA PHE A 85 7.91 -15.45 1.27
C PHE A 85 7.86 -16.97 1.15
N SER A 86 7.40 -17.65 2.19
CA SER A 86 7.01 -19.06 2.07
C SER A 86 5.79 -19.21 1.16
N ALA A 87 5.44 -20.45 0.78
CA ALA A 87 4.25 -20.70 -0.03
C ALA A 87 2.96 -20.28 0.71
N GLU A 88 2.91 -20.51 2.01
CA GLU A 88 1.80 -20.14 2.89
C GLU A 88 1.69 -18.60 3.00
N GLU A 89 2.81 -17.90 3.19
CA GLU A 89 2.84 -16.43 3.24
C GLU A 89 2.40 -15.81 1.91
N ALA A 90 2.88 -16.32 0.79
CA ALA A 90 2.46 -15.86 -0.53
C ALA A 90 0.96 -16.08 -0.77
N GLN A 91 0.43 -17.24 -0.33
CA GLN A 91 -1.01 -17.53 -0.41
C GLN A 91 -1.83 -16.62 0.48
N ASN A 92 -1.35 -16.33 1.71
CA ASN A 92 -2.02 -15.41 2.64
C ASN A 92 -2.06 -13.98 2.08
N LEU A 93 -0.93 -13.50 1.55
CA LEU A 93 -0.85 -12.21 0.87
C LEU A 93 -1.83 -12.12 -0.33
N ARG A 94 -1.91 -13.20 -1.14
CA ARG A 94 -2.90 -13.27 -2.23
C ARG A 94 -4.32 -13.12 -1.71
N ASN A 95 -4.69 -13.87 -0.67
CA ASN A 95 -6.02 -13.82 -0.07
C ASN A 95 -6.32 -12.41 0.46
N TYR A 96 -5.37 -11.79 1.17
CA TYR A 96 -5.46 -10.41 1.65
C TYR A 96 -5.74 -9.43 0.51
N LEU A 97 -4.94 -9.48 -0.55
CA LEU A 97 -5.06 -8.57 -1.70
C LEU A 97 -6.38 -8.78 -2.47
N MET A 98 -6.84 -10.02 -2.59
CA MET A 98 -8.12 -10.34 -3.22
C MET A 98 -9.33 -9.92 -2.37
N SER A 99 -9.18 -9.91 -1.04
CA SER A 99 -10.25 -9.52 -0.10
C SER A 99 -10.42 -8.01 0.10
N GLY A 100 -9.67 -7.18 -0.61
CA GLY A 100 -9.78 -5.73 -0.53
C GLY A 100 -8.54 -5.00 -0.04
N GLY A 101 -7.55 -5.71 0.50
CA GLY A 101 -6.28 -5.16 0.92
C GLY A 101 -5.46 -4.54 -0.21
N PHE A 102 -4.52 -3.69 0.15
CA PHE A 102 -3.58 -3.06 -0.77
C PHE A 102 -2.16 -3.15 -0.21
N LEU A 103 -1.22 -3.62 -1.05
CA LEU A 103 0.20 -3.68 -0.70
C LEU A 103 0.98 -2.65 -1.54
N TYR A 104 1.68 -1.75 -0.86
CA TYR A 104 2.65 -0.87 -1.48
C TYR A 104 4.07 -1.33 -1.13
N ILE A 105 4.87 -1.57 -2.15
CA ILE A 105 6.27 -1.99 -2.05
C ILE A 105 7.15 -0.86 -2.56
N ASP A 106 7.97 -0.31 -1.69
CA ASP A 106 8.95 0.74 -1.99
C ASP A 106 10.37 0.16 -1.92
N ASP A 107 10.94 -0.12 -3.08
CA ASP A 107 12.32 -0.60 -3.19
C ASP A 107 13.27 0.58 -2.97
N ASN A 108 14.00 0.55 -1.89
CA ASN A 108 15.01 1.56 -1.63
C ASN A 108 16.23 1.34 -2.54
N TYR A 109 16.74 0.10 -2.57
CA TYR A 109 17.80 -0.32 -3.47
C TYR A 109 18.05 -1.84 -3.41
N GLY A 110 18.21 -2.47 -4.58
CA GLY A 110 18.64 -3.87 -4.69
C GLY A 110 17.61 -4.91 -4.24
N MET A 111 16.34 -4.54 -4.11
CA MET A 111 15.25 -5.47 -3.82
C MET A 111 14.70 -6.12 -5.10
N ASP A 112 14.83 -5.50 -6.26
CA ASP A 112 14.15 -5.85 -7.51
C ASP A 112 14.32 -7.31 -7.92
N GLU A 113 15.54 -7.83 -7.90
CA GLU A 113 15.82 -9.21 -8.31
C GLU A 113 15.15 -10.29 -7.42
N TYR A 114 14.82 -9.92 -6.19
CA TYR A 114 14.14 -10.79 -5.23
C TYR A 114 12.64 -10.59 -5.28
N ILE A 115 12.19 -9.34 -5.14
CA ILE A 115 10.76 -9.04 -4.98
C ILE A 115 9.91 -9.45 -6.19
N ARG A 116 10.44 -9.36 -7.41
CA ARG A 116 9.71 -9.83 -8.60
C ARG A 116 9.38 -11.32 -8.53
N LYS A 117 10.31 -12.15 -8.05
CA LYS A 117 10.09 -13.58 -7.86
C LYS A 117 9.05 -13.85 -6.78
N GLU A 118 9.05 -13.03 -5.72
CA GLU A 118 8.10 -13.15 -4.64
C GLU A 118 6.69 -12.68 -5.06
N ILE A 119 6.59 -11.65 -5.88
CA ILE A 119 5.32 -11.21 -6.50
C ILE A 119 4.75 -12.31 -7.40
N ASP A 120 5.59 -13.01 -8.16
CA ASP A 120 5.17 -14.16 -8.97
C ASP A 120 4.61 -15.31 -8.12
N LYS A 121 5.14 -15.55 -6.92
CA LYS A 121 4.55 -16.53 -5.97
C LYS A 121 3.16 -16.07 -5.49
N ILE A 122 2.99 -14.78 -5.23
CA ILE A 122 1.69 -14.23 -4.83
C ILE A 122 0.69 -14.38 -5.99
N PHE A 123 1.08 -14.02 -7.21
CA PHE A 123 0.20 -14.03 -8.39
C PHE A 123 0.85 -14.71 -9.62
N PRO A 124 1.00 -16.05 -9.63
CA PRO A 124 1.74 -16.77 -10.68
C PRO A 124 1.16 -16.63 -12.10
N ASN A 125 -0.07 -16.16 -12.23
CA ASN A 125 -0.75 -15.99 -13.51
C ASN A 125 -1.07 -14.53 -13.86
N LYS A 126 -0.42 -13.58 -13.18
CA LYS A 126 -0.62 -12.15 -13.44
C LYS A 126 0.70 -11.47 -13.74
N GLU A 127 0.68 -10.65 -14.76
CA GLU A 127 1.81 -9.84 -15.15
C GLU A 127 1.97 -8.64 -14.22
N LEU A 128 3.18 -8.40 -13.74
CA LEU A 128 3.57 -7.15 -13.08
C LEU A 128 3.74 -6.07 -14.16
N LYS A 129 2.72 -5.24 -14.33
CA LYS A 129 2.64 -4.24 -15.42
C LYS A 129 3.26 -2.92 -15.02
N GLU A 130 4.10 -2.36 -15.87
CA GLU A 130 4.55 -0.99 -15.68
C GLU A 130 3.39 0.01 -15.84
N LEU A 131 3.28 0.93 -14.89
CA LEU A 131 2.27 1.98 -14.90
C LEU A 131 2.80 3.17 -15.72
N PRO A 132 2.02 3.66 -16.71
CA PRO A 132 2.46 4.80 -17.51
C PRO A 132 2.51 6.09 -16.67
N ALA A 133 3.34 7.05 -17.06
CA ALA A 133 3.51 8.31 -16.33
C ALA A 133 2.19 9.09 -16.11
N ASN A 134 1.21 8.91 -17.01
CA ASN A 134 -0.11 9.52 -16.89
C ASN A 134 -1.14 8.62 -16.15
N PHE A 135 -0.69 7.59 -15.45
CA PHE A 135 -1.59 6.75 -14.67
C PHE A 135 -2.36 7.60 -13.64
N PRO A 136 -3.69 7.47 -13.53
CA PRO A 136 -4.53 8.40 -12.78
C PRO A 136 -4.09 8.62 -11.33
N MET A 137 -3.55 7.60 -10.67
CA MET A 137 -3.06 7.68 -9.29
C MET A 137 -2.04 8.80 -9.09
N PHE A 138 -1.17 9.06 -10.07
CA PHE A 138 -0.16 10.12 -9.98
C PHE A 138 -0.71 11.55 -10.08
N SER A 139 -2.01 11.71 -10.21
CA SER A 139 -2.67 13.00 -10.37
C SER A 139 -3.88 13.21 -9.45
N TYR A 140 -4.18 12.28 -8.54
CA TYR A 140 -5.37 12.38 -7.71
C TYR A 140 -5.32 13.52 -6.68
N VAL A 141 -4.19 13.67 -6.02
CA VAL A 141 -4.01 14.71 -4.98
C VAL A 141 -3.07 15.80 -5.49
N TYR A 142 -1.94 15.39 -6.01
CA TYR A 142 -0.92 16.28 -6.60
C TYR A 142 -0.72 15.94 -8.07
N LYS A 143 -0.46 16.94 -8.89
CA LYS A 143 -0.22 16.75 -10.32
C LYS A 143 1.25 16.46 -10.57
N PHE A 144 1.61 15.21 -10.64
CA PHE A 144 2.92 14.79 -11.13
C PHE A 144 2.88 14.61 -12.65
N ALA A 145 3.11 15.69 -13.38
CA ALA A 145 2.96 15.72 -14.85
C ALA A 145 3.85 14.72 -15.60
N GLN A 146 4.93 14.28 -14.99
CA GLN A 146 5.88 13.31 -15.55
C GLN A 146 5.80 11.93 -14.88
N GLY A 147 4.72 11.65 -14.15
CA GLY A 147 4.56 10.45 -13.37
C GLY A 147 5.14 10.58 -11.96
N MET A 148 5.39 9.45 -11.34
CA MET A 148 5.91 9.39 -9.99
C MET A 148 7.29 10.05 -9.88
N PRO A 149 7.58 10.83 -8.81
CA PRO A 149 8.94 11.32 -8.57
C PRO A 149 9.87 10.16 -8.20
N LYS A 150 11.14 10.27 -8.58
CA LYS A 150 12.23 9.43 -8.06
C LYS A 150 13.03 10.31 -7.10
N ILE A 151 13.07 9.93 -5.85
CA ILE A 151 13.67 10.75 -4.78
C ILE A 151 15.14 10.42 -4.63
N HIS A 152 15.48 9.13 -4.64
CA HIS A 152 16.83 8.65 -4.52
C HIS A 152 17.25 8.00 -5.85
N GLU A 153 18.35 8.45 -6.42
CA GLU A 153 18.84 7.95 -7.71
C GLU A 153 20.11 7.14 -7.49
N HIS A 154 20.00 5.82 -7.45
CA HIS A 154 21.17 4.93 -7.39
C HIS A 154 21.69 4.57 -8.79
N ASP A 155 20.81 4.45 -9.76
CA ASP A 155 21.11 4.00 -11.12
C ASP A 155 21.05 5.11 -12.18
N GLY A 156 20.65 6.34 -11.82
CA GLY A 156 20.41 7.45 -12.76
C GLY A 156 19.26 7.19 -13.74
N GLY A 157 18.47 6.15 -13.52
CA GLY A 157 17.36 5.76 -14.36
C GLY A 157 16.09 6.61 -14.12
N ARG A 158 15.12 6.49 -15.03
CA ARG A 158 13.82 7.15 -14.86
C ARG A 158 13.02 6.52 -13.72
N PRO A 159 12.04 7.26 -13.14
CA PRO A 159 11.08 6.66 -12.21
C PRO A 159 10.30 5.52 -12.88
N GLN A 160 10.12 4.41 -12.16
CA GLN A 160 9.32 3.28 -12.61
C GLN A 160 8.42 2.79 -11.50
N ALA A 161 7.15 2.62 -11.83
CA ALA A 161 6.17 1.99 -10.95
C ALA A 161 5.50 0.84 -11.69
N PHE A 162 5.23 -0.23 -10.97
CA PHE A 162 4.59 -1.42 -11.49
C PHE A 162 3.37 -1.78 -10.65
N GLY A 163 2.40 -2.45 -11.27
CA GLY A 163 1.18 -2.83 -10.58
C GLY A 163 0.69 -4.22 -10.93
N ILE A 164 0.07 -4.85 -9.94
CA ILE A 164 -0.78 -6.04 -10.13
C ILE A 164 -2.23 -5.60 -10.04
N PHE A 165 -3.02 -6.07 -11.01
CA PHE A 165 -4.47 -5.79 -11.08
C PHE A 165 -5.26 -7.07 -10.85
N VAL A 166 -6.29 -6.98 -10.01
CA VAL A 166 -7.34 -7.99 -9.88
C VAL A 166 -8.61 -7.35 -10.39
N GLU A 167 -9.14 -7.87 -11.49
CA GLU A 167 -10.15 -7.18 -12.30
C GLU A 167 -9.63 -5.80 -12.70
N ASP A 168 -10.33 -4.72 -12.37
CA ASP A 168 -9.90 -3.35 -12.65
C ASP A 168 -9.25 -2.65 -11.43
N ARG A 169 -9.08 -3.35 -10.31
CA ARG A 169 -8.50 -2.81 -9.08
C ARG A 169 -7.00 -3.04 -9.04
N LEU A 170 -6.21 -1.98 -8.92
CA LEU A 170 -4.80 -2.06 -8.52
C LEU A 170 -4.74 -2.58 -7.09
N VAL A 171 -4.13 -3.74 -6.87
CA VAL A 171 -4.05 -4.38 -5.54
C VAL A 171 -2.65 -4.33 -4.95
N LEU A 172 -1.64 -4.26 -5.81
CA LEU A 172 -0.24 -4.14 -5.44
C LEU A 172 0.41 -3.06 -6.30
N LEU A 173 1.12 -2.15 -5.65
CA LEU A 173 2.00 -1.17 -6.27
C LEU A 173 3.44 -1.48 -5.88
N TYR A 174 4.33 -1.50 -6.84
CA TYR A 174 5.76 -1.65 -6.65
C TYR A 174 6.49 -0.47 -7.30
N THR A 175 7.33 0.22 -6.54
CA THR A 175 8.16 1.33 -7.04
C THR A 175 9.62 0.93 -7.01
N PHE A 176 10.27 1.01 -8.17
CA PHE A 176 11.62 0.52 -8.38
C PHE A 176 12.65 1.58 -8.00
N GLU A 177 13.47 1.29 -7.01
CA GLU A 177 14.58 2.13 -6.53
C GLU A 177 14.21 3.61 -6.38
N THR A 178 13.10 3.89 -5.69
CA THR A 178 12.55 5.24 -5.59
C THR A 178 12.70 5.88 -4.22
N ASP A 179 12.72 5.07 -3.17
CA ASP A 179 12.79 5.52 -1.76
C ASP A 179 11.85 6.71 -1.47
N LEU A 180 10.57 6.56 -1.89
CA LEU A 180 9.61 7.64 -1.94
C LEU A 180 9.31 8.26 -0.56
N PHE A 181 9.49 7.51 0.51
CA PHE A 181 9.16 7.99 1.85
C PHE A 181 10.32 8.63 2.61
N PHE A 182 11.52 8.66 2.04
CA PHE A 182 12.69 9.25 2.71
C PHE A 182 12.55 10.75 2.98
N PHE A 183 11.74 11.47 2.20
CA PHE A 183 11.66 12.94 2.21
C PHE A 183 10.30 13.56 2.54
N PHE A 184 9.33 12.82 3.07
CA PHE A 184 8.10 13.45 3.57
C PHE A 184 8.35 14.06 4.96
N PHE A 185 8.81 15.29 4.97
CA PHE A 185 8.94 16.17 6.14
C PHE A 185 8.00 17.34 6.04
#